data_0403ccc79fd21b4b259835c410590337
#
_entry.id   0403ccc79fd21b4b259835c410590337
#
_cell.length_a   1.000
_cell.length_b   1.000
_cell.length_c   1.000
_cell.angle_alpha   90.00
_cell.angle_beta   90.00
_cell.angle_gamma   90.00
#
_symmetry.space_group_name_H-M   'P 1'
#
loop_
_entity.id
_entity.type
_entity.pdbx_description
1 polymer ?
#
loop_
_entity_poly.entity_id
_entity_poly.type
_entity_poly.pdbx_seq_one_letter_code
_entity_poly.pdbx_strand_id
1 'polypeptide(L)'
;MSARFKRKVTLKITPAKTDWILVGLVLGLTIFGLIMVGNASVVEAYRDFGDKFYYLRLQTQWVAFGLFAFLIACFFNYRRLKMLAIPLLIFTLISLVLVLIPGIGAKALGARRWLGIGAFRFQPAELAKLTMVLYLASFFSNKRSFLPFLALLGILVVLIMLEPDLGTTVVVAATSLVVYFASGASVWQIGLVGLVGLIGGGGLIFFSPYR
;
A
#
# COMPACT_ATOMS: atom_id res chain seq x y z
N MET A 1 44.26 4.48 25.96
CA MET A 1 43.22 5.55 25.97
C MET A 1 43.10 6.09 24.54
N SER A 2 42.12 5.61 23.76
CA SER A 2 41.89 6.04 22.39
C SER A 2 40.56 6.77 22.33
N ALA A 3 40.59 8.09 22.24
CA ALA A 3 39.41 8.94 22.08
C ALA A 3 38.85 8.78 20.66
N ARG A 4 37.81 8.01 20.49
CA ARG A 4 37.04 7.89 19.24
C ARG A 4 36.31 9.22 18.98
N PHE A 5 36.84 10.04 18.12
CA PHE A 5 36.23 11.24 17.58
C PHE A 5 34.94 10.85 16.84
N LYS A 6 33.78 11.00 17.50
CA LYS A 6 32.45 10.91 16.83
C LYS A 6 32.31 12.20 15.99
N ARG A 7 32.72 12.14 14.74
CA ARG A 7 32.45 13.19 13.75
C ARG A 7 30.92 13.26 13.56
N LYS A 8 30.27 14.24 14.18
CA LYS A 8 28.87 14.58 13.87
C LYS A 8 28.84 15.15 12.45
N VAL A 9 28.53 14.32 11.48
CA VAL A 9 28.22 14.78 10.12
C VAL A 9 26.87 15.50 10.20
N THR A 10 26.91 16.79 10.33
CA THR A 10 25.73 17.67 10.18
C THR A 10 25.45 17.78 8.68
N LEU A 11 24.61 16.89 8.18
CA LEU A 11 24.07 17.03 6.83
C LEU A 11 23.24 18.34 6.82
N LYS A 12 23.75 19.37 6.13
CA LYS A 12 22.93 20.52 5.77
C LYS A 12 21.82 20.01 4.85
N ILE A 13 20.63 19.86 5.38
CA ILE A 13 19.45 19.52 4.60
C ILE A 13 19.09 20.79 3.82
N THR A 14 19.59 20.93 2.61
CA THR A 14 19.05 21.89 1.65
C THR A 14 17.60 21.50 1.35
N PRO A 15 16.65 22.46 1.34
CA PRO A 15 15.29 22.15 0.95
C PRO A 15 15.33 21.52 -0.45
N ALA A 16 14.81 20.30 -0.57
CA ALA A 16 14.74 19.61 -1.84
C ALA A 16 13.86 20.44 -2.78
N LYS A 17 14.38 20.72 -3.98
CA LYS A 17 13.56 21.35 -5.03
C LYS A 17 12.46 20.37 -5.42
N THR A 18 11.26 20.88 -5.69
CA THR A 18 10.16 20.07 -6.21
C THR A 18 10.56 19.45 -7.55
N ASP A 19 10.40 18.12 -7.64
CA ASP A 19 10.60 17.40 -8.89
C ASP A 19 9.35 17.57 -9.78
N TRP A 20 9.39 18.56 -10.64
CA TRP A 20 8.30 18.89 -11.56
C TRP A 20 8.05 17.79 -12.60
N ILE A 21 9.07 16.99 -12.94
CA ILE A 21 8.91 15.84 -13.86
C ILE A 21 8.04 14.78 -13.20
N LEU A 22 8.34 14.45 -11.93
CA LEU A 22 7.54 13.49 -11.16
C LEU A 22 6.08 13.98 -11.02
N VAL A 23 5.88 15.26 -10.69
CA VAL A 23 4.53 15.85 -10.57
C VAL A 23 3.79 15.77 -11.91
N GLY A 24 4.46 16.13 -13.01
CA GLY A 24 3.89 16.07 -14.36
C GLY A 24 3.50 14.65 -14.77
N LEU A 25 4.33 13.66 -14.45
CA LEU A 25 4.05 12.24 -14.73
C LEU A 25 2.83 11.75 -13.91
N VAL A 26 2.75 12.06 -12.63
CA VAL A 26 1.62 11.67 -11.79
C VAL A 26 0.32 12.29 -12.31
N LEU A 27 0.30 13.58 -12.60
CA LEU A 27 -0.89 14.25 -13.12
C LEU A 27 -1.27 13.72 -14.50
N GLY A 28 -0.29 13.54 -15.39
CA GLY A 28 -0.52 12.99 -16.74
C GLY A 28 -1.12 11.58 -16.71
N LEU A 29 -0.58 10.68 -15.87
CA LEU A 29 -1.12 9.34 -15.69
C LEU A 29 -2.51 9.35 -15.05
N THR A 30 -2.79 10.29 -14.14
CA THR A 30 -4.10 10.43 -13.51
C THR A 30 -5.15 10.87 -14.56
N ILE A 31 -4.83 11.87 -15.40
CA ILE A 31 -5.72 12.33 -16.48
C ILE A 31 -5.93 11.22 -17.50
N PHE A 32 -4.85 10.54 -17.91
CA PHE A 32 -4.94 9.42 -18.83
C PHE A 32 -5.82 8.30 -18.28
N GLY A 33 -5.64 7.93 -17.00
CA GLY A 33 -6.47 6.94 -16.32
C GLY A 33 -7.95 7.33 -16.28
N LEU A 34 -8.25 8.61 -16.05
CA LEU A 34 -9.63 9.11 -16.04
C LEU A 34 -10.29 8.98 -17.42
N ILE A 35 -9.56 9.32 -18.50
CA ILE A 35 -10.02 9.15 -19.87
C ILE A 35 -10.25 7.68 -20.19
N MET A 36 -9.32 6.80 -19.81
CA MET A 36 -9.42 5.37 -20.06
C MET A 36 -10.58 4.73 -19.31
N VAL A 37 -10.81 5.08 -18.05
CA VAL A 37 -11.99 4.62 -17.30
C VAL A 37 -13.27 5.11 -17.95
N GLY A 38 -13.32 6.39 -18.37
CA GLY A 38 -14.47 6.95 -19.09
C GLY A 38 -14.81 6.16 -20.36
N ASN A 39 -13.82 5.75 -21.13
CA ASN A 39 -14.03 5.00 -22.38
C ASN A 39 -14.37 3.52 -22.13
N ALA A 40 -13.64 2.87 -21.23
CA ALA A 40 -13.78 1.42 -21.00
C ALA A 40 -15.09 1.05 -20.29
N SER A 41 -15.64 1.94 -19.46
CA SER A 41 -16.79 1.63 -18.62
C SER A 41 -18.17 2.03 -19.19
N VAL A 42 -18.21 2.65 -20.38
CA VAL A 42 -19.46 3.19 -20.99
C VAL A 42 -20.56 2.14 -21.10
N VAL A 43 -20.22 0.96 -21.64
CA VAL A 43 -21.19 -0.10 -21.90
C VAL A 43 -21.71 -0.68 -20.60
N GLU A 44 -20.82 -0.95 -19.65
CA GLU A 44 -21.12 -1.53 -18.35
C GLU A 44 -21.92 -0.55 -17.49
N ALA A 45 -21.52 0.73 -17.48
CA ALA A 45 -22.24 1.79 -16.78
C ALA A 45 -23.69 1.96 -17.30
N TYR A 46 -23.87 1.92 -18.62
CA TYR A 46 -25.19 2.05 -19.21
C TYR A 46 -26.08 0.83 -18.90
N ARG A 47 -25.50 -0.38 -18.98
CA ARG A 47 -26.21 -1.62 -18.67
C ARG A 47 -26.67 -1.70 -17.23
N ASP A 48 -25.79 -1.31 -16.28
CA ASP A 48 -26.02 -1.55 -14.85
C ASP A 48 -26.76 -0.37 -14.17
N PHE A 49 -26.60 0.86 -14.68
CA PHE A 49 -27.12 2.09 -14.07
C PHE A 49 -27.98 2.96 -15.02
N GLY A 50 -28.07 2.60 -16.30
CA GLY A 50 -28.76 3.43 -17.30
C GLY A 50 -28.07 4.74 -17.66
N ASP A 51 -26.85 4.96 -17.15
CA ASP A 51 -26.09 6.19 -17.31
C ASP A 51 -24.65 5.89 -17.75
N LYS A 52 -24.31 6.33 -18.98
CA LYS A 52 -23.01 6.10 -19.63
C LYS A 52 -21.83 6.69 -18.84
N PHE A 53 -22.06 7.74 -18.07
CA PHE A 53 -21.02 8.49 -17.39
C PHE A 53 -20.96 8.21 -15.87
N TYR A 54 -21.70 7.21 -15.38
CA TYR A 54 -21.76 6.88 -13.96
C TYR A 54 -20.36 6.66 -13.36
N TYR A 55 -19.57 5.75 -13.92
CA TYR A 55 -18.24 5.46 -13.43
C TYR A 55 -17.25 6.62 -13.64
N LEU A 56 -17.37 7.37 -14.73
CA LEU A 56 -16.54 8.55 -14.97
C LEU A 56 -16.77 9.62 -13.88
N ARG A 57 -18.03 9.90 -13.53
CA ARG A 57 -18.33 10.86 -12.45
C ARG A 57 -17.78 10.38 -11.11
N LEU A 58 -17.98 9.10 -10.79
CA LEU A 58 -17.45 8.53 -9.55
C LEU A 58 -15.92 8.62 -9.49
N GLN A 59 -15.25 8.27 -10.59
CA GLN A 59 -13.79 8.36 -10.68
C GLN A 59 -13.30 9.80 -10.57
N THR A 60 -13.99 10.75 -11.18
CA THR A 60 -13.64 12.19 -11.08
C THR A 60 -13.73 12.69 -9.64
N GLN A 61 -14.73 12.26 -8.89
CA GLN A 61 -14.85 12.58 -7.46
C GLN A 61 -13.66 12.04 -6.67
N TRP A 62 -13.29 10.77 -6.89
CA TRP A 62 -12.13 10.17 -6.22
C TRP A 62 -10.81 10.82 -6.62
N VAL A 63 -10.66 11.23 -7.88
CA VAL A 63 -9.49 12.01 -8.34
C VAL A 63 -9.44 13.36 -7.63
N ALA A 64 -10.57 14.07 -7.49
CA ALA A 64 -10.59 15.34 -6.76
C ALA A 64 -10.19 15.16 -5.28
N PHE A 65 -10.71 14.13 -4.60
CA PHE A 65 -10.27 13.79 -3.23
C PHE A 65 -8.78 13.43 -3.18
N GLY A 66 -8.30 12.65 -4.14
CA GLY A 66 -6.88 12.27 -4.24
C GLY A 66 -5.96 13.48 -4.45
N LEU A 67 -6.34 14.41 -5.31
CA LEU A 67 -5.59 15.66 -5.53
C LEU A 67 -5.59 16.55 -4.28
N PHE A 68 -6.71 16.63 -3.58
CA PHE A 68 -6.78 17.35 -2.30
C PHE A 68 -5.84 16.73 -1.25
N ALA A 69 -5.88 15.39 -1.11
CA ALA A 69 -4.97 14.68 -0.21
C ALA A 69 -3.50 14.85 -0.63
N PHE A 70 -3.21 14.84 -1.93
CA PHE A 70 -1.88 15.11 -2.48
C PHE A 70 -1.37 16.50 -2.09
N LEU A 71 -2.21 17.53 -2.23
CA LEU A 71 -1.85 18.89 -1.84
C LEU A 71 -1.57 18.98 -0.33
N ILE A 72 -2.41 18.39 0.51
CA ILE A 72 -2.14 18.32 1.96
C ILE A 72 -0.79 17.64 2.22
N ALA A 73 -0.52 16.51 1.57
CA ALA A 73 0.72 15.76 1.75
C ALA A 73 1.97 16.56 1.34
N CYS A 74 1.88 17.44 0.33
CA CYS A 74 2.98 18.31 -0.09
C CYS A 74 3.41 19.29 1.02
N PHE A 75 2.48 19.75 1.86
CA PHE A 75 2.77 20.66 2.97
C PHE A 75 2.99 19.95 4.31
N PHE A 76 2.75 18.63 4.34
CA PHE A 76 2.86 17.86 5.57
C PHE A 76 4.31 17.46 5.85
N ASN A 77 4.78 17.69 7.08
CA ASN A 77 6.12 17.26 7.46
C ASN A 77 6.18 15.74 7.61
N TYR A 78 6.83 15.05 6.65
CA TYR A 78 6.94 13.60 6.62
C TYR A 78 7.53 12.99 7.92
N ARG A 79 8.35 13.76 8.67
CA ARG A 79 8.90 13.30 9.97
C ARG A 79 7.82 13.03 11.01
N ARG A 80 6.67 13.71 10.90
CA ARG A 80 5.52 13.47 11.78
C ARG A 80 4.81 12.15 11.46
N LEU A 81 4.96 11.63 10.24
CA LEU A 81 4.43 10.32 9.86
C LEU A 81 5.00 9.18 10.71
N LYS A 82 6.20 9.36 11.24
CA LYS A 82 6.81 8.39 12.18
C LYS A 82 5.92 8.17 13.42
N MET A 83 5.27 9.21 13.93
CA MET A 83 4.37 9.10 15.09
C MET A 83 3.07 8.37 14.74
N LEU A 84 2.65 8.47 13.49
CA LEU A 84 1.43 7.82 12.98
C LEU A 84 1.67 6.37 12.53
N ALA A 85 2.91 5.93 12.36
CA ALA A 85 3.25 4.62 11.80
C ALA A 85 2.64 3.46 12.60
N ILE A 86 2.75 3.47 13.94
CA ILE A 86 2.20 2.42 14.81
C ILE A 86 0.67 2.49 14.88
N PRO A 87 0.03 3.64 15.17
CA PRO A 87 -1.43 3.74 15.17
C PRO A 87 -2.07 3.32 13.83
N LEU A 88 -1.49 3.75 12.70
CA LEU A 88 -1.97 3.36 11.38
C LEU A 88 -1.81 1.86 11.11
N LEU A 89 -0.70 1.26 11.53
CA LEU A 89 -0.50 -0.17 11.39
C LEU A 89 -1.53 -0.97 12.20
N ILE A 90 -1.76 -0.58 13.47
CA ILE A 90 -2.77 -1.23 14.32
C ILE A 90 -4.16 -1.09 13.70
N PHE A 91 -4.53 0.10 13.23
CA PHE A 91 -5.79 0.34 12.55
C PHE A 91 -5.93 -0.54 11.29
N THR A 92 -4.86 -0.67 10.50
CA THR A 92 -4.83 -1.53 9.31
C THR A 92 -5.04 -2.99 9.67
N LEU A 93 -4.31 -3.51 10.67
CA LEU A 93 -4.44 -4.90 11.11
C LEU A 93 -5.85 -5.20 11.62
N ILE A 94 -6.42 -4.31 12.43
CA ILE A 94 -7.80 -4.43 12.90
C ILE A 94 -8.77 -4.43 11.71
N SER A 95 -8.59 -3.52 10.75
CA SER A 95 -9.44 -3.42 9.55
C SER A 95 -9.37 -4.67 8.67
N LEU A 96 -8.16 -5.26 8.51
CA LEU A 96 -7.97 -6.53 7.78
C LEU A 96 -8.69 -7.70 8.48
N VAL A 97 -8.70 -7.73 9.80
CA VAL A 97 -9.46 -8.74 10.55
C VAL A 97 -10.96 -8.51 10.44
N LEU A 98 -11.41 -7.26 10.57
CA LEU A 98 -12.83 -6.90 10.50
C LEU A 98 -13.46 -7.22 9.14
N VAL A 99 -12.71 -7.03 8.02
CA VAL A 99 -13.24 -7.32 6.68
C VAL A 99 -13.52 -8.81 6.46
N LEU A 100 -12.84 -9.70 7.19
CA LEU A 100 -13.06 -11.14 7.13
C LEU A 100 -14.36 -11.57 7.83
N ILE A 101 -14.87 -10.76 8.78
CA ILE A 101 -16.05 -11.10 9.58
C ILE A 101 -17.30 -11.03 8.71
N PRO A 102 -18.13 -12.12 8.68
CA PRO A 102 -19.43 -12.12 8.01
C PRO A 102 -20.33 -11.01 8.56
N GLY A 103 -20.93 -10.22 7.65
CA GLY A 103 -21.81 -9.11 8.04
C GLY A 103 -21.14 -7.75 8.16
N ILE A 104 -19.80 -7.68 8.34
CA ILE A 104 -19.03 -6.43 8.39
C ILE A 104 -18.39 -6.17 7.03
N GLY A 105 -17.65 -7.14 6.49
CA GLY A 105 -17.01 -7.02 5.18
C GLY A 105 -17.99 -7.14 4.02
N ALA A 106 -17.99 -6.17 3.12
CA ALA A 106 -18.75 -6.20 1.88
C ALA A 106 -18.09 -7.13 0.86
N LYS A 107 -18.91 -7.98 0.23
CA LYS A 107 -18.47 -8.86 -0.86
C LYS A 107 -18.41 -8.09 -2.19
N ALA A 108 -17.33 -8.25 -2.92
CA ALA A 108 -17.20 -7.84 -4.30
C ALA A 108 -16.45 -8.95 -5.06
N LEU A 109 -16.97 -9.33 -6.23
CA LEU A 109 -16.38 -10.40 -7.08
C LEU A 109 -16.09 -11.70 -6.31
N GLY A 110 -17.01 -12.11 -5.43
CA GLY A 110 -16.91 -13.36 -4.68
C GLY A 110 -16.07 -13.32 -3.39
N ALA A 111 -15.31 -12.26 -3.13
CA ALA A 111 -14.47 -12.11 -1.95
C ALA A 111 -14.89 -10.92 -1.08
N ARG A 112 -14.62 -11.00 0.24
CA ARG A 112 -14.84 -9.88 1.17
C ARG A 112 -13.55 -9.09 1.28
N ARG A 113 -13.53 -7.89 0.71
CA ARG A 113 -12.33 -7.05 0.63
C ARG A 113 -12.58 -5.59 1.00
N TRP A 114 -13.84 -5.20 1.22
CA TRP A 114 -14.24 -3.82 1.40
C TRP A 114 -14.91 -3.60 2.75
N LEU A 115 -14.50 -2.54 3.43
CA LEU A 115 -15.17 -2.02 4.62
C LEU A 115 -15.83 -0.69 4.28
N GLY A 116 -17.01 -0.44 4.87
CA GLY A 116 -17.70 0.83 4.72
C GLY A 116 -19.21 0.67 4.58
N ILE A 117 -19.90 1.80 4.52
CA ILE A 117 -21.35 1.90 4.47
C ILE A 117 -21.75 2.72 3.25
N GLY A 118 -22.66 2.19 2.45
CA GLY A 118 -23.17 2.88 1.25
C GLY A 118 -22.10 3.13 0.20
N ALA A 119 -21.93 4.39 -0.20
CA ALA A 119 -20.95 4.81 -1.20
C ALA A 119 -19.53 4.96 -0.65
N PHE A 120 -19.38 5.08 0.66
CA PHE A 120 -18.07 5.21 1.30
C PHE A 120 -17.52 3.84 1.66
N ARG A 121 -16.71 3.28 0.76
CA ARG A 121 -16.03 1.99 0.95
C ARG A 121 -14.54 2.17 0.76
N PHE A 122 -13.75 1.55 1.63
CA PHE A 122 -12.30 1.47 1.47
C PHE A 122 -11.83 0.02 1.62
N GLN A 123 -10.72 -0.30 0.99
CA GLN A 123 -10.11 -1.62 1.06
C GLN A 123 -8.95 -1.58 2.06
N PRO A 124 -9.02 -2.37 3.18
CA PRO A 124 -7.95 -2.39 4.17
C PRO A 124 -6.59 -2.80 3.61
N ALA A 125 -6.57 -3.70 2.62
CA ALA A 125 -5.36 -4.13 1.95
C ALA A 125 -4.64 -2.99 1.17
N GLU A 126 -5.40 -2.02 0.65
CA GLU A 126 -4.81 -0.81 0.05
C GLU A 126 -4.09 0.05 1.10
N LEU A 127 -4.70 0.18 2.29
CA LEU A 127 -4.09 0.90 3.40
C LEU A 127 -2.84 0.17 3.91
N ALA A 128 -2.81 -1.17 3.86
CA ALA A 128 -1.67 -1.98 4.28
C ALA A 128 -0.39 -1.64 3.50
N LYS A 129 -0.48 -1.33 2.22
CA LYS A 129 0.67 -0.91 1.39
C LYS A 129 1.35 0.34 1.97
N LEU A 130 0.56 1.35 2.29
CA LEU A 130 1.08 2.60 2.85
C LEU A 130 1.61 2.41 4.29
N THR A 131 0.83 1.78 5.14
CA THR A 131 1.15 1.64 6.57
C THR A 131 2.37 0.76 6.79
N MET A 132 2.54 -0.29 5.98
CA MET A 132 3.73 -1.15 6.03
C MET A 132 5.00 -0.37 5.70
N VAL A 133 4.99 0.43 4.65
CA VAL A 133 6.15 1.27 4.27
C VAL A 133 6.48 2.27 5.38
N LEU A 134 5.49 2.97 5.91
CA LEU A 134 5.68 3.94 7.00
C LEU A 134 6.23 3.29 8.27
N TYR A 135 5.67 2.14 8.64
CA TYR A 135 6.11 1.41 9.83
C TYR A 135 7.54 0.89 9.66
N LEU A 136 7.86 0.24 8.53
CA LEU A 136 9.19 -0.30 8.29
C LEU A 136 10.25 0.80 8.22
N ALA A 137 9.96 1.93 7.56
CA ALA A 137 10.87 3.08 7.53
C ALA A 137 11.13 3.62 8.94
N SER A 138 10.10 3.68 9.80
CA SER A 138 10.24 4.07 11.19
C SER A 138 11.01 3.03 12.02
N PHE A 139 10.69 1.76 11.86
CA PHE A 139 11.29 0.66 12.61
C PHE A 139 12.78 0.51 12.31
N PHE A 140 13.15 0.49 11.03
CA PHE A 140 14.55 0.33 10.61
C PHE A 140 15.42 1.57 10.88
N SER A 141 14.82 2.72 11.15
CA SER A 141 15.61 3.89 11.59
C SER A 141 16.29 3.65 12.95
N ASN A 142 15.79 2.75 13.78
CA ASN A 142 16.28 2.49 15.13
C ASN A 142 16.86 1.07 15.30
N LYS A 143 16.29 0.08 14.66
CA LYS A 143 16.67 -1.34 14.82
C LYS A 143 16.63 -2.06 13.47
N ARG A 144 17.66 -2.88 13.20
CA ARG A 144 17.70 -3.77 12.04
C ARG A 144 17.52 -5.20 12.53
N SER A 145 16.27 -5.62 12.70
CA SER A 145 15.97 -6.98 13.13
C SER A 145 15.15 -7.70 12.07
N PHE A 146 15.65 -8.83 11.60
CA PHE A 146 15.03 -9.64 10.56
C PHE A 146 13.76 -10.33 11.04
N LEU A 147 13.78 -10.91 12.25
CA LEU A 147 12.66 -11.71 12.75
C LEU A 147 11.35 -10.91 12.94
N PRO A 148 11.34 -9.72 13.58
CA PRO A 148 10.15 -8.89 13.64
C PRO A 148 9.63 -8.43 12.28
N PHE A 149 10.55 -8.14 11.34
CA PHE A 149 10.17 -7.83 9.95
C PHE A 149 9.43 -9.00 9.31
N LEU A 150 10.01 -10.20 9.39
CA LEU A 150 9.42 -11.41 8.81
C LEU A 150 8.08 -11.77 9.45
N ALA A 151 7.96 -11.63 10.78
CA ALA A 151 6.73 -11.89 11.51
C ALA A 151 5.60 -10.94 11.06
N LEU A 152 5.88 -9.64 10.96
CA LEU A 152 4.89 -8.66 10.53
C LEU A 152 4.50 -8.86 9.05
N LEU A 153 5.48 -9.08 8.18
CA LEU A 153 5.22 -9.39 6.78
C LEU A 153 4.35 -10.63 6.64
N GLY A 154 4.67 -11.70 7.39
CA GLY A 154 3.90 -12.94 7.41
C GLY A 154 2.46 -12.73 7.86
N ILE A 155 2.23 -11.97 8.93
CA ILE A 155 0.88 -11.66 9.42
C ILE A 155 0.07 -10.92 8.33
N LEU A 156 0.64 -9.88 7.71
CA LEU A 156 -0.04 -9.12 6.66
C LEU A 156 -0.33 -9.98 5.44
N VAL A 157 0.65 -10.77 4.97
CA VAL A 157 0.48 -11.69 3.84
C VAL A 157 -0.64 -12.68 4.11
N VAL A 158 -0.67 -13.30 5.30
CA VAL A 158 -1.73 -14.25 5.67
C VAL A 158 -3.09 -13.56 5.69
N LEU A 159 -3.23 -12.39 6.32
CA LEU A 159 -4.51 -11.69 6.39
C LEU A 159 -5.02 -11.29 5.00
N ILE A 160 -4.16 -10.76 4.11
CA ILE A 160 -4.55 -10.37 2.74
C ILE A 160 -4.86 -11.59 1.89
N MET A 161 -4.15 -12.71 2.08
CA MET A 161 -4.44 -13.97 1.37
C MET A 161 -5.77 -14.60 1.82
N LEU A 162 -6.21 -14.36 3.05
CA LEU A 162 -7.56 -14.75 3.51
C LEU A 162 -8.68 -13.93 2.82
N GLU A 163 -8.34 -12.77 2.23
CA GLU A 163 -9.21 -11.97 1.36
C GLU A 163 -9.17 -12.41 -0.13
N PRO A 164 -8.60 -13.55 -0.50
CA PRO A 164 -8.02 -14.01 -1.76
C PRO A 164 -7.50 -12.89 -2.69
N ASP A 165 -6.60 -12.02 -2.18
CA ASP A 165 -6.01 -10.92 -2.94
C ASP A 165 -4.50 -11.13 -3.18
N LEU A 166 -4.19 -11.95 -4.18
CA LEU A 166 -2.80 -12.23 -4.55
C LEU A 166 -2.07 -10.97 -5.06
N GLY A 167 -2.77 -10.12 -5.83
CA GLY A 167 -2.16 -8.92 -6.41
C GLY A 167 -1.63 -7.98 -5.33
N THR A 168 -2.48 -7.64 -4.36
CA THR A 168 -2.07 -6.78 -3.23
C THR A 168 -1.03 -7.46 -2.34
N THR A 169 -1.11 -8.78 -2.14
CA THR A 169 -0.11 -9.55 -1.40
C THR A 169 1.29 -9.39 -2.01
N VAL A 170 1.41 -9.56 -3.34
CA VAL A 170 2.68 -9.41 -4.06
C VAL A 170 3.22 -7.98 -3.93
N VAL A 171 2.37 -6.97 -4.08
CA VAL A 171 2.79 -5.56 -3.95
C VAL A 171 3.26 -5.25 -2.53
N VAL A 172 2.54 -5.69 -1.49
CA VAL A 172 2.94 -5.49 -0.08
C VAL A 172 4.26 -6.20 0.21
N ALA A 173 4.43 -7.44 -0.24
CA ALA A 173 5.66 -8.19 -0.05
C ALA A 173 6.85 -7.54 -0.77
N ALA A 174 6.68 -7.18 -2.04
CA ALA A 174 7.75 -6.56 -2.84
C ALA A 174 8.16 -5.20 -2.26
N THR A 175 7.21 -4.32 -1.95
CA THR A 175 7.52 -3.01 -1.36
C THR A 175 8.19 -3.14 0.01
N SER A 176 7.77 -4.09 0.84
CA SER A 176 8.39 -4.37 2.13
C SER A 176 9.83 -4.85 1.99
N LEU A 177 10.11 -5.73 1.02
CA LEU A 177 11.47 -6.18 0.70
C LEU A 177 12.36 -5.03 0.21
N VAL A 178 11.82 -4.15 -0.63
CA VAL A 178 12.55 -2.95 -1.10
C VAL A 178 12.91 -2.04 0.07
N VAL A 179 11.99 -1.77 0.99
CA VAL A 179 12.27 -0.95 2.18
C VAL A 179 13.29 -1.64 3.09
N TYR A 180 13.20 -2.96 3.26
CA TYR A 180 14.15 -3.74 4.02
C TYR A 180 15.56 -3.70 3.39
N PHE A 181 15.64 -3.85 2.07
CA PHE A 181 16.89 -3.69 1.32
C PHE A 181 17.51 -2.30 1.50
N ALA A 182 16.71 -1.25 1.32
CA ALA A 182 17.14 0.13 1.47
C ALA A 182 17.65 0.45 2.90
N SER A 183 17.20 -0.32 3.90
CA SER A 183 17.70 -0.22 5.28
C SER A 183 19.11 -0.81 5.47
N GLY A 184 19.69 -1.43 4.42
CA GLY A 184 20.99 -2.10 4.44
C GLY A 184 20.94 -3.54 4.94
N ALA A 185 19.85 -4.24 4.63
CA ALA A 185 19.69 -5.67 4.90
C ALA A 185 20.60 -6.50 3.99
N SER A 186 20.92 -7.72 4.45
CA SER A 186 21.70 -8.68 3.67
C SER A 186 20.90 -9.16 2.44
N VAL A 187 21.55 -9.16 1.27
CA VAL A 187 20.97 -9.68 0.01
C VAL A 187 20.52 -11.13 0.16
N TRP A 188 21.24 -11.91 0.96
CA TRP A 188 20.86 -13.30 1.26
C TRP A 188 19.50 -13.42 1.95
N GLN A 189 19.21 -12.54 2.93
CA GLN A 189 17.91 -12.53 3.62
C GLN A 189 16.78 -12.17 2.65
N ILE A 190 17.02 -11.24 1.74
CA ILE A 190 16.06 -10.84 0.71
C ILE A 190 15.80 -12.00 -0.25
N GLY A 191 16.87 -12.66 -0.72
CA GLY A 191 16.78 -13.83 -1.58
C GLY A 191 16.00 -14.98 -0.94
N LEU A 192 16.22 -15.24 0.36
CA LEU A 192 15.50 -16.25 1.12
C LEU A 192 14.00 -15.95 1.19
N VAL A 193 13.62 -14.72 1.56
CA VAL A 193 12.20 -14.32 1.66
C VAL A 193 11.55 -14.33 0.27
N GLY A 194 12.26 -13.86 -0.75
CA GLY A 194 11.80 -13.90 -2.14
C GLY A 194 11.54 -15.35 -2.63
N LEU A 195 12.46 -16.25 -2.34
CA LEU A 195 12.32 -17.67 -2.71
C LEU A 195 11.14 -18.34 -1.99
N VAL A 196 11.01 -18.11 -0.68
CA VAL A 196 9.87 -18.63 0.10
C VAL A 196 8.54 -18.04 -0.42
N GLY A 197 8.53 -16.75 -0.76
CA GLY A 197 7.37 -16.09 -1.36
C GLY A 197 7.00 -16.65 -2.73
N LEU A 198 7.97 -16.95 -3.59
CA LEU A 198 7.75 -17.56 -4.89
C LEU A 198 7.22 -18.99 -4.78
N ILE A 199 7.80 -19.80 -3.90
CA ILE A 199 7.35 -21.19 -3.67
C ILE A 199 5.95 -21.21 -3.06
N GLY A 200 5.72 -20.40 -2.01
CA GLY A 200 4.42 -20.32 -1.34
C GLY A 200 3.34 -19.73 -2.24
N GLY A 201 3.63 -18.63 -2.93
CA GLY A 201 2.71 -17.99 -3.88
C GLY A 201 2.42 -18.86 -5.09
N GLY A 202 3.45 -19.50 -5.66
CA GLY A 202 3.29 -20.46 -6.76
C GLY A 202 2.45 -21.67 -6.35
N GLY A 203 2.67 -22.22 -5.15
CA GLY A 203 1.86 -23.29 -4.60
C GLY A 203 0.40 -22.88 -4.42
N LEU A 204 0.14 -21.70 -3.86
CA LEU A 204 -1.23 -21.18 -3.70
C LEU A 204 -1.94 -20.99 -5.05
N ILE A 205 -1.24 -20.51 -6.08
CA ILE A 205 -1.79 -20.37 -7.45
C ILE A 205 -2.13 -21.75 -8.02
N PHE A 206 -1.26 -22.74 -7.82
CA PHE A 206 -1.45 -24.08 -8.38
C PHE A 206 -2.60 -24.85 -7.71
N PHE A 207 -2.75 -24.68 -6.39
CA PHE A 207 -3.79 -25.37 -5.61
C PHE A 207 -5.09 -24.55 -5.44
N SER A 208 -5.14 -23.32 -5.94
CA SER A 208 -6.33 -22.46 -5.79
C SER A 208 -7.39 -22.83 -6.84
N PRO A 209 -8.60 -23.27 -6.44
CA PRO A 209 -9.71 -23.56 -7.35
C PRO A 209 -10.34 -22.30 -7.96
N TYR A 210 -9.76 -21.13 -7.78
CA TYR A 210 -10.31 -19.81 -8.09
C TYR A 210 -9.96 -19.34 -9.52
N ARG A 211 -9.92 -20.27 -10.45
CA ARG A 211 -9.78 -19.95 -11.88
C ARG A 211 -11.00 -20.36 -12.67
#